data_e95855236055988ce4796f77f39d928c
#
_entry.id   e95855236055988ce4796f77f39d928c
#
_cell.length_a   1.000
_cell.length_b   1.000
_cell.length_c   1.000
_cell.angle_alpha   90.00
_cell.angle_beta   90.00
_cell.angle_gamma   90.00
#
_symmetry.space_group_name_H-M   'P 1'
#
loop_
_entity.id
_entity.type
_entity.pdbx_description
1 polymer ?
#
loop_
_entity_poly.entity_id
_entity_poly.type
_entity_poly.pdbx_seq_one_letter_code
_entity_poly.pdbx_strand_id
1 'polypeptide(L)'
;MGYMEEAIAFETRMGDGSSADQNLLGKLFSAGTRLITGESLFLTHFTNRGSSGKSRVAFSAPYPGTIIPVDLGTMPQGLIVQKDGFLAAARGTQISLHFNQKFGAGLFGGEGFILQKLTGDGKVFVHAGGTIIEKQLRNEMLRVDTGCVVAFEPGIDFSVARAGGLKSMIFGGEGLLLATLRGTGRVWIQSMPVKKLIQALAPWGGNARKESGTALGGIFGSLLDE
;
A
#
# COMPACT_ATOMS: atom_id res chain seq x y z
N MET A 1 8.87 0.68 11.69
CA MET A 1 9.76 -0.13 12.54
C MET A 1 9.31 0.04 13.99
N GLY A 2 9.17 -1.05 14.75
CA GLY A 2 8.86 -1.04 16.18
C GLY A 2 10.11 -0.93 17.03
N TYR A 3 11.05 -1.88 16.86
CA TYR A 3 12.38 -1.83 17.48
C TYR A 3 13.42 -2.58 16.65
N MET A 4 14.69 -2.38 16.95
CA MET A 4 15.80 -3.17 16.41
C MET A 4 16.87 -3.38 17.49
N GLU A 5 17.55 -4.51 17.45
CA GLU A 5 18.70 -4.81 18.30
C GLU A 5 19.96 -4.06 17.81
N GLU A 6 20.92 -3.84 18.70
CA GLU A 6 22.12 -3.01 18.48
C GLU A 6 22.93 -3.39 17.22
N ALA A 7 23.03 -4.68 16.94
CA ALA A 7 23.78 -5.16 15.77
C ALA A 7 23.07 -4.91 14.41
N ILE A 8 21.84 -4.40 14.42
CA ILE A 8 21.11 -4.08 13.20
C ILE A 8 21.48 -2.67 12.72
N ALA A 9 22.01 -2.59 11.51
CA ALA A 9 22.12 -1.34 10.78
C ALA A 9 20.96 -1.18 9.82
N PHE A 10 20.56 0.07 9.55
CA PHE A 10 19.56 0.38 8.53
C PHE A 10 20.08 1.44 7.58
N GLU A 11 19.65 1.36 6.35
CA GLU A 11 19.92 2.36 5.32
C GLU A 11 18.73 2.45 4.35
N THR A 12 18.46 3.66 3.91
CA THR A 12 17.44 3.90 2.87
C THR A 12 18.10 3.82 1.51
N ARG A 13 17.57 2.98 0.64
CA ARG A 13 18.05 2.78 -0.72
C ARG A 13 16.95 3.04 -1.74
N MET A 14 17.35 3.41 -2.92
CA MET A 14 16.44 3.51 -4.06
C MET A 14 16.11 2.10 -4.58
N GLY A 15 14.83 1.77 -4.66
CA GLY A 15 14.35 0.47 -5.11
C GLY A 15 14.52 -0.66 -4.08
N ASP A 16 14.26 -1.88 -4.52
CA ASP A 16 14.31 -3.11 -3.73
C ASP A 16 15.73 -3.65 -3.48
N GLY A 17 16.76 -2.97 -3.99
CA GLY A 17 18.15 -3.39 -3.89
C GLY A 17 18.56 -4.50 -4.84
N SER A 18 17.66 -4.97 -5.72
CA SER A 18 17.96 -6.00 -6.73
C SER A 18 18.83 -5.48 -7.88
N SER A 19 18.91 -4.17 -8.05
CA SER A 19 19.57 -3.50 -9.19
C SER A 19 20.97 -3.00 -8.87
N ALA A 20 21.82 -3.80 -8.25
CA ALA A 20 23.23 -3.40 -8.00
C ALA A 20 24.02 -3.12 -9.32
N ASP A 21 23.60 -3.68 -10.45
CA ASP A 21 24.31 -3.65 -11.72
C ASP A 21 23.64 -2.86 -12.87
N GLN A 22 22.55 -2.12 -12.60
CA GLN A 22 21.96 -1.30 -13.66
C GLN A 22 22.76 0.01 -13.85
N ASN A 23 23.09 0.30 -15.12
CA ASN A 23 23.72 1.55 -15.55
C ASN A 23 22.92 2.77 -15.03
N LEU A 24 23.63 3.86 -14.72
CA LEU A 24 23.08 5.10 -14.16
C LEU A 24 21.87 5.63 -14.93
N LEU A 25 21.87 5.47 -16.23
CA LEU A 25 20.75 5.81 -17.15
C LEU A 25 19.50 4.94 -16.91
N GLY A 26 19.67 3.64 -16.68
CA GLY A 26 18.56 2.74 -16.36
C GLY A 26 17.94 3.05 -14.99
N LYS A 27 18.76 3.47 -14.01
CA LYS A 27 18.29 3.94 -12.70
C LYS A 27 17.50 5.24 -12.80
N LEU A 28 17.94 6.19 -13.62
CA LEU A 28 17.23 7.46 -13.87
C LEU A 28 15.90 7.22 -14.59
N PHE A 29 15.86 6.31 -15.56
CA PHE A 29 14.63 5.97 -16.28
C PHE A 29 13.62 5.26 -15.36
N SER A 30 14.05 4.28 -14.58
CA SER A 30 13.20 3.58 -13.61
C SER A 30 12.76 4.51 -12.48
N ALA A 31 13.61 5.42 -12.03
CA ALA A 31 13.28 6.44 -11.05
C ALA A 31 12.24 7.44 -11.59
N GLY A 32 12.37 7.89 -12.82
CA GLY A 32 11.41 8.78 -13.47
C GLY A 32 10.02 8.14 -13.60
N THR A 33 9.97 6.86 -13.99
CA THR A 33 8.71 6.11 -14.08
C THR A 33 8.06 5.94 -12.71
N ARG A 34 8.83 5.61 -11.67
CA ARG A 34 8.33 5.47 -10.29
C ARG A 34 7.83 6.78 -9.70
N LEU A 35 8.49 7.90 -9.99
CA LEU A 35 8.01 9.24 -9.61
C LEU A 35 6.64 9.57 -10.24
N ILE A 36 6.46 9.23 -11.51
CA ILE A 36 5.20 9.47 -12.23
C ILE A 36 4.09 8.55 -11.70
N THR A 37 4.42 7.34 -11.26
CA THR A 37 3.46 6.36 -10.77
C THR A 37 3.12 6.50 -9.29
N GLY A 38 3.81 7.39 -8.54
CA GLY A 38 3.61 7.56 -7.09
C GLY A 38 4.13 6.40 -6.24
N GLU A 39 4.99 5.54 -6.78
CA GLU A 39 5.65 4.49 -6.01
C GLU A 39 6.71 5.10 -5.08
N SER A 40 6.86 4.50 -3.90
CA SER A 40 7.96 4.85 -3.01
C SER A 40 9.28 4.48 -3.69
N LEU A 41 10.09 5.48 -4.00
CA LEU A 41 11.43 5.30 -4.57
C LEU A 41 12.41 4.68 -3.57
N PHE A 42 12.09 4.78 -2.29
CA PHE A 42 13.01 4.46 -1.23
C PHE A 42 12.45 3.38 -0.32
N LEU A 43 13.24 2.34 -0.10
CA LEU A 43 12.99 1.30 0.87
C LEU A 43 14.07 1.32 1.94
N THR A 44 13.68 1.09 3.18
CA THR A 44 14.64 0.96 4.28
C THR A 44 15.08 -0.49 4.39
N HIS A 45 16.38 -0.73 4.20
CA HIS A 45 17.02 -2.03 4.33
C HIS A 45 17.61 -2.18 5.72
N PHE A 46 17.30 -3.28 6.39
CA PHE A 46 17.84 -3.65 7.69
C PHE A 46 18.82 -4.80 7.53
N THR A 47 20.01 -4.65 8.08
CA THR A 47 21.09 -5.64 7.93
C THR A 47 21.71 -5.92 9.28
N ASN A 48 21.85 -7.21 9.64
CA ASN A 48 22.64 -7.61 10.79
C ASN A 48 24.12 -7.45 10.47
N ARG A 49 24.82 -6.60 11.21
CA ARG A 49 26.28 -6.36 11.11
C ARG A 49 27.06 -6.97 12.26
N GLY A 50 26.40 -7.73 13.14
CA GLY A 50 27.06 -8.47 14.20
C GLY A 50 28.00 -9.55 13.65
N SER A 51 29.10 -9.80 14.36
CA SER A 51 30.13 -10.80 13.96
C SER A 51 29.62 -12.23 14.07
N SER A 52 28.59 -12.48 14.85
CA SER A 52 28.00 -13.82 15.05
C SER A 52 26.57 -13.72 15.56
N GLY A 53 25.79 -14.77 15.29
CA GLY A 53 24.43 -14.90 15.83
C GLY A 53 23.35 -14.21 15.01
N LYS A 54 22.13 -14.26 15.53
CA LYS A 54 20.91 -13.66 14.94
C LYS A 54 20.54 -12.43 15.74
N SER A 55 20.20 -11.34 15.06
CA SER A 55 19.65 -10.15 15.67
C SER A 55 18.25 -9.89 15.13
N ARG A 56 17.42 -9.24 15.94
CA ARG A 56 16.01 -9.03 15.65
C ARG A 56 15.71 -7.59 15.26
N VAL A 57 14.81 -7.45 14.31
CA VAL A 57 14.12 -6.21 14.00
C VAL A 57 12.61 -6.49 14.04
N ALA A 58 11.85 -5.64 14.71
CA ALA A 58 10.40 -5.73 14.75
C ALA A 58 9.76 -4.63 13.90
N PHE A 59 8.77 -5.00 13.13
CA PHE A 59 7.96 -4.09 12.35
C PHE A 59 6.57 -3.99 12.97
N SER A 60 6.12 -2.78 13.22
CA SER A 60 4.76 -2.49 13.68
C SER A 60 3.88 -2.07 12.51
N ALA A 61 2.63 -2.49 12.56
CA ALA A 61 1.62 -2.03 11.61
C ALA A 61 1.31 -0.53 11.84
N PRO A 62 0.98 0.23 10.79
CA PRO A 62 0.68 1.67 10.90
C PRO A 62 -0.67 1.96 11.57
N TYR A 63 -1.59 1.00 11.60
CA TYR A 63 -2.92 1.11 12.23
C TYR A 63 -3.41 -0.29 12.67
N PRO A 64 -4.45 -0.39 13.52
CA PRO A 64 -4.98 -1.67 14.00
C PRO A 64 -5.39 -2.60 12.87
N GLY A 65 -4.93 -3.84 12.93
CA GLY A 65 -5.20 -4.84 11.90
C GLY A 65 -4.46 -6.15 12.11
N THR A 66 -4.32 -6.89 11.03
CA THR A 66 -3.70 -8.21 11.00
C THR A 66 -2.50 -8.20 10.06
N ILE A 67 -1.40 -8.84 10.46
CA ILE A 67 -0.23 -9.07 9.61
C ILE A 67 -0.31 -10.48 9.05
N ILE A 68 -0.25 -10.61 7.73
CA ILE A 68 -0.31 -11.87 6.99
C ILE A 68 1.11 -12.20 6.52
N PRO A 69 1.75 -13.26 7.05
CA PRO A 69 2.99 -13.76 6.48
C PRO A 69 2.69 -14.58 5.22
N VAL A 70 3.33 -14.25 4.10
CA VAL A 70 3.23 -14.98 2.85
C VAL A 70 4.61 -15.47 2.45
N ASP A 71 4.71 -16.74 2.06
CA ASP A 71 5.93 -17.35 1.56
C ASP A 71 5.92 -17.33 0.02
N LEU A 72 6.71 -16.44 -0.58
CA LEU A 72 6.79 -16.31 -2.04
C LEU A 72 7.42 -17.55 -2.70
N GLY A 73 8.22 -18.33 -1.95
CA GLY A 73 8.75 -19.60 -2.45
C GLY A 73 7.66 -20.62 -2.82
N THR A 74 6.48 -20.49 -2.23
CA THR A 74 5.30 -21.31 -2.58
C THR A 74 4.42 -20.68 -3.66
N MET A 75 4.77 -19.48 -4.14
CA MET A 75 4.00 -18.69 -5.10
C MET A 75 4.87 -18.29 -6.31
N PRO A 76 5.15 -19.21 -7.24
CA PRO A 76 6.10 -18.96 -8.33
C PRO A 76 5.71 -17.81 -9.25
N GLN A 77 4.44 -17.48 -9.32
CA GLN A 77 3.96 -16.32 -10.08
C GLN A 77 3.98 -15.01 -9.26
N GLY A 78 4.32 -15.09 -7.97
CA GLY A 78 4.32 -13.97 -7.02
C GLY A 78 2.95 -13.65 -6.44
N LEU A 79 2.85 -12.50 -5.78
CA LEU A 79 1.65 -11.98 -5.13
C LEU A 79 1.41 -10.54 -5.59
N ILE A 80 0.17 -10.20 -5.89
CA ILE A 80 -0.24 -8.82 -6.17
C ILE A 80 -0.81 -8.24 -4.87
N VAL A 81 -0.25 -7.11 -4.42
CA VAL A 81 -0.59 -6.48 -3.12
C VAL A 81 -0.94 -5.01 -3.35
N GLN A 82 -1.95 -4.52 -2.66
CA GLN A 82 -2.22 -3.09 -2.60
C GLN A 82 -1.05 -2.38 -1.87
N LYS A 83 -0.57 -1.25 -2.41
CA LYS A 83 0.65 -0.56 -1.96
C LYS A 83 0.71 -0.38 -0.44
N ASP A 84 -0.38 0.10 0.17
CA ASP A 84 -0.44 0.39 1.61
C ASP A 84 -0.49 -0.87 2.49
N GLY A 85 -0.72 -2.04 1.86
CA GLY A 85 -0.66 -3.33 2.53
C GLY A 85 0.76 -3.90 2.67
N PHE A 86 1.75 -3.43 1.90
CA PHE A 86 3.13 -3.91 2.04
C PHE A 86 3.76 -3.39 3.33
N LEU A 87 4.17 -4.29 4.21
CA LEU A 87 4.80 -3.94 5.49
C LEU A 87 6.31 -4.18 5.49
N ALA A 88 6.73 -5.38 5.15
CA ALA A 88 8.14 -5.78 5.13
C ALA A 88 8.32 -7.03 4.26
N ALA A 89 9.55 -7.27 3.83
CA ALA A 89 9.90 -8.48 3.08
C ALA A 89 11.34 -8.92 3.39
N ALA A 90 11.60 -10.21 3.16
CA ALA A 90 12.95 -10.74 3.14
C ALA A 90 13.74 -10.13 1.97
N ARG A 91 15.06 -10.02 2.14
CA ARG A 91 15.97 -9.60 1.06
C ARG A 91 15.82 -10.56 -0.14
N GLY A 92 15.87 -10.01 -1.37
CA GLY A 92 15.66 -10.76 -2.61
C GLY A 92 14.22 -10.67 -3.14
N THR A 93 13.29 -10.12 -2.35
CA THR A 93 11.95 -9.80 -2.84
C THR A 93 12.04 -8.63 -3.82
N GLN A 94 11.54 -8.85 -5.03
CA GLN A 94 11.41 -7.84 -6.07
C GLN A 94 10.02 -7.22 -6.01
N ILE A 95 9.97 -5.89 -6.12
CA ILE A 95 8.74 -5.11 -6.09
C ILE A 95 8.60 -4.38 -7.42
N SER A 96 7.53 -4.64 -8.15
CA SER A 96 7.22 -3.96 -9.42
C SER A 96 5.80 -3.43 -9.43
N LEU A 97 5.57 -2.37 -10.21
CA LEU A 97 4.23 -1.84 -10.43
C LEU A 97 3.41 -2.85 -11.24
N HIS A 98 2.22 -3.18 -10.75
CA HIS A 98 1.26 -4.03 -11.47
C HIS A 98 0.09 -3.21 -12.05
N PHE A 99 -0.43 -2.25 -11.28
CA PHE A 99 -1.59 -1.45 -11.67
C PHE A 99 -1.54 -0.09 -10.97
N ASN A 100 -1.87 0.97 -11.71
CA ASN A 100 -2.02 2.30 -11.14
C ASN A 100 -3.17 3.03 -11.83
N GLN A 101 -4.19 3.38 -11.07
CA GLN A 101 -5.32 4.18 -11.57
C GLN A 101 -5.65 5.31 -10.60
N LYS A 102 -5.67 6.54 -11.11
CA LYS A 102 -6.04 7.74 -10.36
C LYS A 102 -7.55 7.98 -10.48
N PHE A 103 -8.23 8.07 -9.35
CA PHE A 103 -9.69 8.24 -9.27
C PHE A 103 -10.13 9.62 -8.78
N GLY A 104 -9.26 10.63 -8.86
CA GLY A 104 -9.49 11.97 -8.31
C GLY A 104 -8.90 12.14 -6.91
N ALA A 105 -8.69 13.40 -6.50
CA ALA A 105 -7.88 13.76 -5.34
C ALA A 105 -8.41 13.29 -3.97
N GLY A 106 -9.68 12.90 -3.86
CA GLY A 106 -10.29 12.55 -2.57
C GLY A 106 -10.31 11.05 -2.22
N LEU A 107 -10.09 10.15 -3.19
CA LEU A 107 -10.41 8.74 -3.00
C LEU A 107 -9.26 7.86 -2.49
N PHE A 108 -8.01 8.21 -2.77
CA PHE A 108 -6.83 7.48 -2.31
C PHE A 108 -5.66 8.43 -2.01
N GLY A 109 -5.93 9.56 -1.34
CA GLY A 109 -4.88 10.52 -0.96
C GLY A 109 -4.19 11.23 -2.16
N GLY A 110 -4.84 11.26 -3.35
CA GLY A 110 -4.28 11.87 -4.55
C GLY A 110 -3.34 10.97 -5.36
N GLU A 111 -2.79 9.92 -4.76
CA GLU A 111 -1.86 8.98 -5.43
C GLU A 111 -2.60 7.97 -6.32
N GLY A 112 -3.89 7.71 -6.07
CA GLY A 112 -4.67 6.70 -6.75
C GLY A 112 -4.62 5.33 -6.08
N PHE A 113 -5.23 4.34 -6.73
CA PHE A 113 -5.17 2.94 -6.30
C PHE A 113 -4.00 2.25 -7.00
N ILE A 114 -3.06 1.77 -6.22
CA ILE A 114 -1.79 1.21 -6.70
C ILE A 114 -1.69 -0.25 -6.25
N LEU A 115 -1.44 -1.14 -7.19
CA LEU A 115 -1.10 -2.54 -6.95
C LEU A 115 0.35 -2.79 -7.32
N GLN A 116 1.05 -3.49 -6.46
CA GLN A 116 2.43 -3.91 -6.63
C GLN A 116 2.48 -5.43 -6.78
N LYS A 117 3.32 -5.92 -7.67
CA LYS A 117 3.63 -7.35 -7.79
C LYS A 117 4.90 -7.64 -7.01
N LEU A 118 4.82 -8.59 -6.08
CA LEU A 118 5.92 -9.09 -5.28
C LEU A 118 6.34 -10.45 -5.80
N THR A 119 7.62 -10.61 -6.12
CA THR A 119 8.21 -11.88 -6.57
C THR A 119 9.50 -12.17 -5.81
N GLY A 120 9.93 -13.41 -5.79
CA GLY A 120 11.13 -13.88 -5.08
C GLY A 120 10.87 -15.21 -4.39
N ASP A 121 11.76 -15.58 -3.49
CA ASP A 121 11.73 -16.85 -2.75
C ASP A 121 11.61 -16.67 -1.21
N GLY A 122 11.57 -15.42 -0.77
CA GLY A 122 11.50 -15.08 0.65
C GLY A 122 10.10 -14.85 1.18
N LYS A 123 10.01 -14.57 2.48
CA LYS A 123 8.75 -14.21 3.12
C LYS A 123 8.47 -12.72 2.98
N VAL A 124 7.23 -12.39 2.69
CA VAL A 124 6.68 -11.03 2.75
C VAL A 124 5.62 -10.95 3.83
N PHE A 125 5.48 -9.77 4.42
CA PHE A 125 4.50 -9.47 5.44
C PHE A 125 3.57 -8.40 4.92
N VAL A 126 2.30 -8.74 4.82
CA VAL A 126 1.24 -7.86 4.33
C VAL A 126 0.38 -7.45 5.52
N HIS A 127 0.16 -6.15 5.69
CA HIS A 127 -0.73 -5.61 6.72
C HIS A 127 -2.10 -5.29 6.12
N ALA A 128 -3.14 -5.59 6.88
CA ALA A 128 -4.51 -5.28 6.51
C ALA A 128 -5.34 -4.89 7.74
N GLY A 129 -6.28 -3.99 7.58
CA GLY A 129 -7.09 -3.46 8.67
C GLY A 129 -8.26 -4.36 9.07
N GLY A 130 -8.43 -4.53 10.37
CA GLY A 130 -9.49 -5.36 10.93
C GLY A 130 -9.27 -6.86 10.68
N THR A 131 -10.35 -7.57 10.36
CA THR A 131 -10.35 -8.99 10.06
C THR A 131 -10.06 -9.24 8.60
N ILE A 132 -9.29 -10.29 8.32
CA ILE A 132 -8.97 -10.74 6.97
C ILE A 132 -9.89 -11.87 6.56
N ILE A 133 -10.39 -11.77 5.34
CA ILE A 133 -11.17 -12.83 4.69
C ILE A 133 -10.36 -13.32 3.49
N GLU A 134 -9.95 -14.57 3.52
CA GLU A 134 -9.37 -15.25 2.37
C GLU A 134 -10.47 -15.96 1.58
N LYS A 135 -10.52 -15.73 0.28
CA LYS A 135 -11.45 -16.38 -0.65
C LYS A 135 -10.68 -17.06 -1.77
N GLN A 136 -11.04 -18.31 -2.06
CA GLN A 136 -10.60 -19.03 -3.24
C GLN A 136 -11.62 -18.83 -4.36
N LEU A 137 -11.24 -18.15 -5.44
CA LEU A 137 -12.03 -18.06 -6.66
C LEU A 137 -11.71 -19.24 -7.58
N ARG A 138 -12.71 -19.80 -8.25
CA ARG A 138 -12.60 -20.94 -9.18
C ARG A 138 -13.31 -20.58 -10.49
N ASN A 139 -12.69 -19.75 -11.32
CA ASN A 139 -13.27 -19.15 -12.51
C ASN A 139 -14.54 -18.32 -12.17
N GLU A 140 -14.46 -17.62 -11.06
CA GLU A 140 -15.56 -16.83 -10.50
C GLU A 140 -15.26 -15.33 -10.59
N MET A 141 -16.29 -14.53 -10.37
CA MET A 141 -16.18 -13.08 -10.28
C MET A 141 -16.63 -12.62 -8.89
N LEU A 142 -15.82 -11.78 -8.27
CA LEU A 142 -16.10 -11.14 -6.99
C LEU A 142 -16.06 -9.62 -7.18
N ARG A 143 -17.07 -8.93 -6.69
CA ARG A 143 -17.09 -7.47 -6.60
C ARG A 143 -16.89 -7.05 -5.15
N VAL A 144 -15.95 -6.13 -4.94
CA VAL A 144 -15.51 -5.70 -3.61
C VAL A 144 -15.35 -4.19 -3.62
N ASP A 145 -15.63 -3.53 -2.49
CA ASP A 145 -15.19 -2.16 -2.27
C ASP A 145 -13.67 -2.10 -2.50
N THR A 146 -13.23 -1.20 -3.38
CA THR A 146 -11.82 -1.11 -3.78
C THR A 146 -10.89 -0.96 -2.58
N GLY A 147 -11.29 -0.21 -1.54
CA GLY A 147 -10.53 -0.07 -0.30
C GLY A 147 -10.42 -1.35 0.53
N CYS A 148 -11.28 -2.34 0.28
CA CYS A 148 -11.22 -3.62 0.98
C CYS A 148 -10.27 -4.63 0.31
N VAL A 149 -9.76 -4.39 -0.89
CA VAL A 149 -8.81 -5.29 -1.56
C VAL A 149 -7.45 -5.16 -0.89
N VAL A 150 -6.87 -6.27 -0.44
CA VAL A 150 -5.54 -6.34 0.18
C VAL A 150 -4.52 -6.94 -0.78
N ALA A 151 -4.80 -8.15 -1.26
CA ALA A 151 -3.90 -8.89 -2.14
C ALA A 151 -4.67 -9.94 -2.95
N PHE A 152 -4.07 -10.43 -4.02
CA PHE A 152 -4.58 -11.55 -4.80
C PHE A 152 -3.47 -12.22 -5.62
N GLU A 153 -3.71 -13.47 -6.02
CA GLU A 153 -2.81 -14.22 -6.88
C GLU A 153 -2.88 -13.73 -8.33
N PRO A 154 -1.78 -13.83 -9.12
CA PRO A 154 -1.72 -13.36 -10.50
C PRO A 154 -2.70 -13.99 -11.50
N GLY A 155 -3.36 -15.10 -11.13
CA GLY A 155 -4.47 -15.71 -11.90
C GLY A 155 -5.80 -14.96 -11.83
N ILE A 156 -5.83 -13.82 -11.14
CA ILE A 156 -7.00 -12.97 -10.97
C ILE A 156 -6.84 -11.69 -11.80
N ASP A 157 -7.76 -11.47 -12.72
CA ASP A 157 -7.91 -10.20 -13.43
C ASP A 157 -8.53 -9.15 -12.52
N PHE A 158 -7.98 -7.95 -12.53
CA PHE A 158 -8.41 -6.85 -11.69
C PHE A 158 -8.88 -5.65 -12.53
N SER A 159 -10.05 -5.12 -12.21
CA SER A 159 -10.54 -3.88 -12.78
C SER A 159 -11.32 -3.07 -11.75
N VAL A 160 -11.42 -1.75 -11.95
CA VAL A 160 -12.18 -0.86 -11.08
C VAL A 160 -13.19 -0.08 -11.87
N ALA A 161 -14.41 -0.02 -11.37
CA ALA A 161 -15.49 0.76 -11.93
C ALA A 161 -16.20 1.58 -10.86
N ARG A 162 -16.75 2.72 -11.24
CA ARG A 162 -17.65 3.47 -10.35
C ARG A 162 -18.98 2.74 -10.25
N ALA A 163 -19.43 2.48 -9.03
CA ALA A 163 -20.75 1.95 -8.77
C ALA A 163 -21.74 3.10 -8.61
N GLY A 164 -22.82 3.05 -9.41
CA GLY A 164 -23.94 3.98 -9.30
C GLY A 164 -23.96 5.11 -10.33
N GLY A 165 -25.17 5.61 -10.62
CA GLY A 165 -25.40 6.77 -11.49
C GLY A 165 -25.21 8.10 -10.73
N LEU A 166 -25.33 9.23 -11.46
CA LEU A 166 -25.18 10.59 -10.92
C LEU A 166 -25.97 10.86 -9.62
N LYS A 167 -27.09 10.20 -9.40
CA LYS A 167 -27.93 10.36 -8.19
C LYS A 167 -27.27 9.79 -6.94
N SER A 168 -26.55 8.66 -7.05
CA SER A 168 -25.85 8.08 -5.88
C SER A 168 -24.62 8.88 -5.45
N MET A 169 -24.03 9.68 -6.35
CA MET A 169 -22.96 10.61 -6.00
C MET A 169 -23.44 11.79 -5.14
N ILE A 170 -24.67 12.26 -5.36
CA ILE A 170 -25.22 13.44 -4.64
C ILE A 170 -25.68 13.05 -3.23
N PHE A 171 -26.25 11.86 -3.04
CA PHE A 171 -26.82 11.41 -1.78
C PHE A 171 -25.89 10.49 -0.96
N GLY A 172 -24.84 9.91 -1.56
CA GLY A 172 -23.90 8.99 -0.91
C GLY A 172 -22.55 9.59 -0.49
N GLY A 173 -22.34 10.87 -0.75
CA GLY A 173 -21.16 11.64 -0.28
C GLY A 173 -19.85 11.34 -0.98
N GLU A 174 -19.55 10.10 -1.38
CA GLU A 174 -18.38 9.72 -2.17
C GLU A 174 -18.77 8.54 -3.08
N GLY A 175 -18.47 8.64 -4.39
CA GLY A 175 -18.75 7.57 -5.33
C GLY A 175 -18.11 6.26 -4.89
N LEU A 176 -18.91 5.22 -4.67
CA LEU A 176 -18.40 3.90 -4.34
C LEU A 176 -17.62 3.36 -5.55
N LEU A 177 -16.35 3.09 -5.36
CA LEU A 177 -15.51 2.40 -6.33
C LEU A 177 -15.53 0.91 -6.04
N LEU A 178 -15.98 0.14 -6.99
CA LEU A 178 -15.98 -1.32 -6.92
C LEU A 178 -14.84 -1.89 -7.74
N ALA A 179 -14.00 -2.67 -7.07
CA ALA A 179 -13.08 -3.58 -7.70
C ALA A 179 -13.84 -4.83 -8.18
N THR A 180 -13.54 -5.27 -9.37
CA THR A 180 -13.96 -6.57 -9.90
C THR A 180 -12.72 -7.45 -9.99
N LEU A 181 -12.75 -8.57 -9.30
CA LEU A 181 -11.73 -9.61 -9.26
C LEU A 181 -12.32 -10.83 -9.97
N ARG A 182 -11.70 -11.29 -11.06
CA ARG A 182 -12.23 -12.40 -11.88
C ARG A 182 -11.12 -13.38 -12.22
N GLY A 183 -11.37 -14.66 -12.08
CA GLY A 183 -10.44 -15.72 -12.46
C GLY A 183 -10.35 -16.84 -11.46
N THR A 184 -9.17 -17.45 -11.38
CA THR A 184 -8.87 -18.56 -10.46
C THR A 184 -7.65 -18.21 -9.61
N GLY A 185 -7.81 -18.27 -8.29
CA GLY A 185 -6.75 -17.94 -7.34
C GLY A 185 -7.30 -17.46 -6.00
N ARG A 186 -6.41 -17.21 -5.06
CA ARG A 186 -6.75 -16.67 -3.74
C ARG A 186 -6.85 -15.15 -3.79
N VAL A 187 -7.79 -14.61 -3.02
CA VAL A 187 -8.01 -13.17 -2.81
C VAL A 187 -8.10 -12.91 -1.32
N TRP A 188 -7.39 -11.90 -0.84
CA TRP A 188 -7.44 -11.44 0.55
C TRP A 188 -8.14 -10.09 0.63
N ILE A 189 -9.12 -10.01 1.51
CA ILE A 189 -9.98 -8.84 1.71
C ILE A 189 -9.91 -8.41 3.17
N GLN A 190 -9.86 -7.11 3.43
CA GLN A 190 -9.90 -6.53 4.77
C GLN A 190 -11.28 -5.99 5.12
N SER A 191 -11.68 -6.13 6.38
CA SER A 191 -12.97 -5.63 6.87
C SER A 191 -12.94 -4.14 7.22
N MET A 192 -11.76 -3.58 7.53
CA MET A 192 -11.60 -2.20 8.02
C MET A 192 -10.46 -1.47 7.28
N PRO A 193 -10.67 -1.02 6.02
CA PRO A 193 -9.69 -0.17 5.37
C PRO A 193 -9.46 1.11 6.18
N VAL A 194 -8.21 1.60 6.21
CA VAL A 194 -7.81 2.77 7.03
C VAL A 194 -8.70 3.99 6.79
N LYS A 195 -9.16 4.21 5.56
CA LYS A 195 -10.07 5.30 5.25
C LYS A 195 -11.39 5.18 6.00
N LYS A 196 -11.99 3.99 6.05
CA LYS A 196 -13.22 3.74 6.84
C LYS A 196 -12.99 3.91 8.32
N LEU A 197 -11.82 3.50 8.82
CA LEU A 197 -11.43 3.74 10.21
C LEU A 197 -11.36 5.25 10.52
N ILE A 198 -10.68 6.03 9.67
CA ILE A 198 -10.59 7.49 9.82
C ILE A 198 -11.98 8.13 9.78
N GLN A 199 -12.84 7.73 8.85
CA GLN A 199 -14.21 8.23 8.75
C GLN A 199 -15.05 7.91 9.99
N ALA A 200 -14.88 6.72 10.56
CA ALA A 200 -15.56 6.31 11.79
C ALA A 200 -15.08 7.11 13.01
N LEU A 201 -13.80 7.49 13.04
CA LEU A 201 -13.22 8.27 14.16
C LEU A 201 -13.41 9.78 14.01
N ALA A 202 -13.61 10.29 12.79
CA ALA A 202 -13.73 11.73 12.52
C ALA A 202 -14.79 12.47 13.35
N PRO A 203 -15.99 11.89 13.64
CA PRO A 203 -16.98 12.53 14.52
C PRO A 203 -16.50 12.72 15.97
N TRP A 204 -15.56 11.88 16.44
CA TRP A 204 -15.04 11.89 17.81
C TRP A 204 -13.82 12.82 17.96
N GLY A 205 -13.17 13.20 16.83
CA GLY A 205 -12.01 14.11 16.79
C GLY A 205 -12.39 15.60 16.84
N GLY A 206 -13.47 15.96 17.53
CA GLY A 206 -14.03 17.31 17.60
C GLY A 206 -12.98 18.41 17.72
N ASN A 207 -13.08 19.44 16.86
CA ASN A 207 -12.38 20.72 16.85
C ASN A 207 -10.97 20.84 16.24
N ALA A 208 -10.23 19.75 15.98
CA ALA A 208 -8.90 19.87 15.36
C ALA A 208 -8.93 20.53 13.95
N ARG A 209 -10.07 20.56 13.30
CA ARG A 209 -10.24 21.16 11.97
C ARG A 209 -10.41 22.70 11.96
N LYS A 210 -10.80 23.30 13.10
CA LYS A 210 -10.96 24.75 13.18
C LYS A 210 -9.64 25.48 13.47
N GLU A 211 -8.71 24.84 14.17
CA GLU A 211 -7.43 25.49 14.53
C GLU A 211 -6.38 25.42 13.39
N SER A 212 -6.34 24.33 12.60
CA SER A 212 -5.38 24.23 11.49
C SER A 212 -5.75 25.10 10.28
N GLY A 213 -7.05 25.37 10.06
CA GLY A 213 -7.50 26.25 8.98
C GLY A 213 -7.19 27.72 9.25
N THR A 214 -7.22 28.12 10.53
CA THR A 214 -6.96 29.53 10.93
C THR A 214 -5.45 29.82 10.99
N ALA A 215 -4.63 28.85 11.39
CA ALA A 215 -3.18 29.02 11.49
C ALA A 215 -2.51 29.13 10.10
N LEU A 216 -2.93 28.31 9.13
CA LEU A 216 -2.39 28.37 7.75
C LEU A 216 -2.94 29.56 6.96
N GLY A 217 -4.20 29.94 7.13
CA GLY A 217 -4.79 31.14 6.51
C GLY A 217 -4.17 32.44 7.01
N GLY A 218 -3.77 32.50 8.29
CA GLY A 218 -3.10 33.65 8.90
C GLY A 218 -1.67 33.86 8.38
N ILE A 219 -0.94 32.77 8.12
CA ILE A 219 0.45 32.86 7.63
C ILE A 219 0.51 33.28 6.17
N PHE A 220 -0.44 32.85 5.33
CA PHE A 220 -0.48 33.26 3.92
C PHE A 220 -1.12 34.62 3.71
N GLY A 221 -2.01 35.09 4.58
CA GLY A 221 -2.58 36.44 4.53
C GLY A 221 -1.58 37.54 4.82
N SER A 222 -0.63 37.32 5.73
CA SER A 222 0.40 38.30 6.09
C SER A 222 1.56 38.40 5.07
N LEU A 223 1.67 37.46 4.12
CA LEU A 223 2.71 37.48 3.07
C LEU A 223 2.26 38.11 1.76
N LEU A 224 0.99 38.50 1.64
CA LEU A 224 0.42 39.17 0.43
C LEU A 224 0.12 40.65 0.62
N ASP A 225 0.37 41.21 1.82
CA ASP A 225 0.16 42.64 2.15
C ASP A 225 1.48 43.45 2.29
N GLU A 226 2.60 42.94 1.72
CA GLU A 226 3.84 43.74 1.54
C GLU A 226 4.17 43.96 0.06
#